data_59bca6bff2d7487310b0ee0f569a2798
#
_entry.id   59bca6bff2d7487310b0ee0f569a2798
#
_cell.length_a   1.000
_cell.length_b   1.000
_cell.length_c   1.000
_cell.angle_alpha   90.00
_cell.angle_beta   90.00
_cell.angle_gamma   90.00
#
_symmetry.space_group_name_H-M   'P 1'
#
loop_
_entity.id
_entity.type
_entity.pdbx_description
1 polymer ?
#
loop_
_entity_poly.entity_id
_entity_poly.type
_entity_poly.pdbx_seq_one_letter_code
_entity_poly.pdbx_strand_id
1 'polypeptide(L)'
;VITLCEKAARECTVVGQGAQQIAWDFPDPAETNRHATFALTMRELKERVGLFTLVHQKETGLKPADYNPVAIFKALGDELRLAALLLIQDQEKLCVCELTEAFEVSQPKVSRHLASLRDAGLLETERRGQWVYYYLNPRLPDWVARVLDETAWSNRALIERPLAQLQAMADRPVVRCP
;
A
#
# COMPACT_ATOMS: atom_id res chain seq x y z
N VAL A 1 -23.73 0.90 0.87
CA VAL A 1 -23.11 1.69 1.96
C VAL A 1 -22.85 0.78 3.13
N ILE A 2 -21.66 0.85 3.71
CA ILE A 2 -21.27 0.07 4.89
C ILE A 2 -21.20 1.03 6.08
N THR A 3 -21.94 0.73 7.15
CA THR A 3 -21.88 1.45 8.42
C THR A 3 -21.12 0.61 9.46
N LEU A 4 -20.22 1.24 10.23
CA LEU A 4 -19.29 0.54 11.11
C LEU A 4 -19.82 0.37 12.55
N CYS A 5 -20.85 1.10 12.94
CA CYS A 5 -21.49 0.98 14.24
C CYS A 5 -22.98 1.30 14.15
N GLU A 6 -23.74 0.88 15.16
CA GLU A 6 -25.19 1.09 15.23
C GLU A 6 -25.58 2.58 15.22
N LYS A 7 -24.77 3.43 15.86
CA LYS A 7 -24.97 4.89 15.87
C LYS A 7 -24.86 5.48 14.47
N ALA A 8 -23.82 5.10 13.72
CA ALA A 8 -23.64 5.55 12.33
C ALA A 8 -24.77 5.04 11.42
N ALA A 9 -25.29 3.84 11.67
CA ALA A 9 -26.41 3.30 10.90
C ALA A 9 -27.71 4.10 11.11
N ARG A 10 -27.90 4.68 12.29
CA ARG A 10 -29.08 5.52 12.61
C ARG A 10 -28.94 6.97 12.15
N GLU A 11 -27.72 7.54 12.20
CA GLU A 11 -27.46 8.95 11.90
C GLU A 11 -27.17 9.20 10.42
N CYS A 12 -26.63 8.23 9.69
CA CYS A 12 -26.37 8.34 8.25
C CYS A 12 -27.62 8.05 7.41
N THR A 13 -28.51 9.02 7.32
CA THR A 13 -29.74 8.94 6.49
C THR A 13 -29.50 9.29 5.01
N VAL A 14 -28.32 9.76 4.63
CA VAL A 14 -28.00 10.17 3.26
C VAL A 14 -27.43 8.99 2.48
N VAL A 15 -28.27 8.01 2.20
CA VAL A 15 -27.94 6.95 1.24
C VAL A 15 -28.77 7.24 -0.01
N GLY A 16 -28.09 7.37 -1.17
CA GLY A 16 -28.76 7.57 -2.46
C GLY A 16 -29.85 6.50 -2.69
N GLN A 17 -30.94 6.88 -3.33
CA GLN A 17 -32.05 5.97 -3.61
C GLN A 17 -31.54 4.71 -4.33
N GLY A 18 -31.80 3.53 -3.73
CA GLY A 18 -31.43 2.23 -4.29
C GLY A 18 -30.10 1.65 -3.79
N ALA A 19 -29.38 2.30 -2.90
CA ALA A 19 -28.14 1.75 -2.32
C ALA A 19 -28.45 0.74 -1.20
N GLN A 20 -27.87 -0.46 -1.30
CA GLN A 20 -27.95 -1.47 -0.26
C GLN A 20 -27.11 -1.05 0.96
N GLN A 21 -27.69 -1.10 2.15
CA GLN A 21 -27.00 -0.80 3.40
C GLN A 21 -26.59 -2.10 4.10
N ILE A 22 -25.33 -2.17 4.51
CA ILE A 22 -24.78 -3.29 5.28
C ILE A 22 -24.23 -2.71 6.59
N ALA A 23 -24.74 -3.19 7.71
CA ALA A 23 -24.26 -2.81 9.03
C ALA A 23 -23.18 -3.80 9.48
N TRP A 24 -21.99 -3.26 9.81
CA TRP A 24 -20.91 -3.99 10.49
C TRP A 24 -20.82 -3.42 11.90
N ASP A 25 -21.23 -4.23 12.86
CA ASP A 25 -21.24 -3.80 14.27
C ASP A 25 -19.85 -4.05 14.87
N PHE A 26 -19.05 -2.99 14.92
CA PHE A 26 -17.76 -3.00 15.62
C PHE A 26 -17.92 -2.30 16.97
N PRO A 27 -17.38 -2.88 18.06
CA PRO A 27 -17.30 -2.18 19.34
C PRO A 27 -16.45 -0.91 19.17
N ASP A 28 -16.87 0.19 19.80
CA ASP A 28 -16.12 1.44 19.73
C ASP A 28 -14.77 1.30 20.45
N PRO A 29 -13.65 1.35 19.71
CA PRO A 29 -12.34 1.21 20.32
C PRO A 29 -11.97 2.37 21.25
N ALA A 30 -12.67 3.51 21.15
CA ALA A 30 -12.46 4.68 22.00
C ALA A 30 -12.98 4.49 23.42
N GLU A 31 -13.98 3.61 23.64
CA GLU A 31 -14.51 3.34 24.99
C GLU A 31 -13.46 2.83 25.97
N THR A 32 -12.47 2.08 25.49
CA THR A 32 -11.41 1.51 26.35
C THR A 32 -10.13 2.34 26.38
N ASN A 33 -9.99 3.28 25.44
CA ASN A 33 -8.81 4.15 25.24
C ASN A 33 -7.46 3.39 25.28
N ARG A 34 -7.46 2.12 24.84
CA ARG A 34 -6.26 1.27 24.78
C ARG A 34 -5.81 1.07 23.35
N HIS A 35 -4.53 1.32 23.09
CA HIS A 35 -3.93 1.15 21.77
C HIS A 35 -4.15 -0.28 21.18
N ALA A 36 -4.15 -1.30 22.04
CA ALA A 36 -4.41 -2.68 21.65
C ALA A 36 -5.84 -2.88 21.09
N THR A 37 -6.84 -2.17 21.60
CA THR A 37 -8.23 -2.26 21.12
C THR A 37 -8.37 -1.67 19.73
N PHE A 38 -7.72 -0.52 19.46
CA PHE A 38 -7.67 0.06 18.12
C PHE A 38 -6.99 -0.89 17.11
N ALA A 39 -5.89 -1.53 17.48
CA ALA A 39 -5.18 -2.47 16.63
C ALA A 39 -6.04 -3.69 16.28
N LEU A 40 -6.79 -4.23 17.25
CA LEU A 40 -7.73 -5.33 17.03
C LEU A 40 -8.86 -4.94 16.10
N THR A 41 -9.52 -3.81 16.35
CA THR A 41 -10.61 -3.31 15.51
C THR A 41 -10.14 -3.08 14.06
N MET A 42 -8.94 -2.52 13.88
CA MET A 42 -8.35 -2.32 12.56
C MET A 42 -8.06 -3.64 11.85
N ARG A 43 -7.60 -4.66 12.57
CA ARG A 43 -7.38 -5.99 11.99
C ARG A 43 -8.69 -6.63 11.55
N GLU A 44 -9.70 -6.63 12.40
CA GLU A 44 -11.03 -7.16 12.07
C GLU A 44 -11.67 -6.41 10.90
N LEU A 45 -11.54 -5.08 10.85
CA LEU A 45 -12.00 -4.26 9.74
C LEU A 45 -11.33 -4.67 8.43
N LYS A 46 -10.01 -4.83 8.43
CA LYS A 46 -9.25 -5.30 7.26
C LYS A 46 -9.72 -6.68 6.78
N GLU A 47 -9.93 -7.63 7.70
CA GLU A 47 -10.42 -8.97 7.38
C GLU A 47 -11.83 -8.92 6.76
N ARG A 48 -12.76 -8.15 7.34
CA ARG A 48 -14.13 -8.01 6.81
C ARG A 48 -14.16 -7.31 5.46
N VAL A 49 -13.38 -6.24 5.28
CA VAL A 49 -13.25 -5.58 3.97
C VAL A 49 -12.67 -6.56 2.94
N GLY A 50 -11.65 -7.32 3.30
CA GLY A 50 -11.06 -8.34 2.42
C GLY A 50 -12.08 -9.40 1.99
N LEU A 51 -12.86 -9.94 2.92
CA LEU A 51 -13.94 -10.89 2.60
C LEU A 51 -15.04 -10.25 1.76
N PHE A 52 -15.43 -9.02 2.06
CA PHE A 52 -16.43 -8.29 1.29
C PHE A 52 -16.00 -8.06 -0.16
N THR A 53 -14.74 -7.66 -0.37
CA THR A 53 -14.19 -7.47 -1.71
C THR A 53 -14.11 -8.78 -2.48
N LEU A 54 -13.73 -9.89 -1.84
CA LEU A 54 -13.71 -11.21 -2.47
C LEU A 54 -15.10 -11.65 -2.95
N VAL A 55 -16.15 -11.40 -2.17
CA VAL A 55 -17.53 -11.78 -2.52
C VAL A 55 -18.14 -10.84 -3.56
N HIS A 56 -17.74 -9.56 -3.57
CA HIS A 56 -18.33 -8.52 -4.43
C HIS A 56 -17.40 -8.10 -5.59
N GLN A 57 -16.21 -8.70 -5.74
CA GLN A 57 -15.45 -8.56 -6.97
C GLN A 57 -16.27 -9.18 -8.11
N LYS A 58 -17.07 -8.33 -8.78
CA LYS A 58 -17.44 -8.62 -10.16
C LYS A 58 -16.14 -8.92 -10.88
N GLU A 59 -16.08 -10.07 -11.56
CA GLU A 59 -15.03 -10.42 -12.48
C GLU A 59 -14.79 -9.26 -13.46
N THR A 60 -14.04 -8.26 -13.04
CA THR A 60 -13.33 -7.41 -13.97
C THR A 60 -12.29 -8.34 -14.56
N GLY A 61 -12.53 -8.77 -15.80
CA GLY A 61 -11.83 -9.83 -16.52
C GLY A 61 -10.32 -9.64 -16.75
N LEU A 62 -9.62 -9.17 -15.71
CA LEU A 62 -8.18 -9.33 -15.56
C LEU A 62 -7.98 -10.71 -14.95
N LYS A 63 -7.58 -11.68 -15.79
CA LYS A 63 -6.82 -12.82 -15.31
C LYS A 63 -5.79 -12.26 -14.34
N PRO A 64 -5.60 -12.83 -13.12
CA PRO A 64 -4.43 -12.52 -12.32
C PRO A 64 -3.27 -12.66 -13.31
N ALA A 65 -2.57 -11.58 -13.61
CA ALA A 65 -1.36 -11.68 -14.41
C ALA A 65 -0.61 -12.88 -13.84
N ASP A 66 0.05 -13.69 -14.68
CA ASP A 66 0.73 -14.91 -14.27
C ASP A 66 1.88 -14.60 -13.29
N TYR A 67 1.51 -14.11 -12.10
CA TYR A 67 2.45 -13.79 -11.03
C TYR A 67 3.04 -15.09 -10.51
N ASN A 68 4.21 -15.40 -11.02
CA ASN A 68 4.97 -16.55 -10.55
C ASN A 68 5.51 -16.26 -9.13
N PRO A 69 5.06 -16.98 -8.09
CA PRO A 69 5.51 -16.73 -6.70
C PRO A 69 7.02 -16.78 -6.55
N VAL A 70 7.70 -17.69 -7.27
CA VAL A 70 9.18 -17.78 -7.22
C VAL A 70 9.84 -16.51 -7.77
N ALA A 71 9.30 -15.94 -8.84
CA ALA A 71 9.81 -14.69 -9.41
C ALA A 71 9.59 -13.51 -8.42
N ILE A 72 8.42 -13.44 -7.79
CA ILE A 72 8.12 -12.43 -6.77
C ILE A 72 9.07 -12.54 -5.59
N PHE A 73 9.22 -13.73 -4.98
CA PHE A 73 10.13 -13.89 -3.84
C PHE A 73 11.58 -13.68 -4.21
N LYS A 74 12.01 -14.03 -5.43
CA LYS A 74 13.36 -13.66 -5.93
C LYS A 74 13.54 -12.15 -6.08
N ALA A 75 12.52 -11.43 -6.55
CA ALA A 75 12.56 -9.98 -6.62
C ALA A 75 12.65 -9.34 -5.21
N LEU A 76 11.92 -9.89 -4.23
CA LEU A 76 11.94 -9.42 -2.84
C LEU A 76 13.17 -9.86 -2.05
N GLY A 77 13.88 -10.91 -2.47
CA GLY A 77 15.04 -11.50 -1.77
C GLY A 77 16.33 -10.68 -1.86
N ASP A 78 16.26 -9.36 -2.01
CA ASP A 78 17.38 -8.43 -1.97
C ASP A 78 16.98 -7.27 -1.05
N GLU A 79 17.85 -6.94 -0.11
CA GLU A 79 17.56 -5.97 0.96
C GLU A 79 17.20 -4.59 0.40
N LEU A 80 17.97 -4.08 -0.57
CA LEU A 80 17.72 -2.76 -1.15
C LEU A 80 16.40 -2.75 -1.96
N ARG A 81 16.10 -3.83 -2.71
CA ARG A 81 14.84 -3.93 -3.45
C ARG A 81 13.65 -3.96 -2.51
N LEU A 82 13.72 -4.79 -1.47
CA LEU A 82 12.66 -4.90 -0.48
C LEU A 82 12.43 -3.55 0.21
N ALA A 83 13.49 -2.94 0.75
CA ALA A 83 13.39 -1.65 1.41
C ALA A 83 12.86 -0.54 0.48
N ALA A 84 13.32 -0.49 -0.78
CA ALA A 84 12.82 0.46 -1.76
C ALA A 84 11.32 0.27 -2.07
N LEU A 85 10.87 -0.98 -2.20
CA LEU A 85 9.46 -1.30 -2.43
C LEU A 85 8.59 -0.88 -1.25
N LEU A 86 9.01 -1.18 -0.01
CA LEU A 86 8.30 -0.80 1.21
C LEU A 86 8.28 0.73 1.41
N LEU A 87 9.36 1.42 1.06
CA LEU A 87 9.40 2.89 1.11
C LEU A 87 8.45 3.52 0.07
N ILE A 88 8.39 2.95 -1.15
CA ILE A 88 7.42 3.36 -2.17
C ILE A 88 5.99 3.10 -1.70
N GLN A 89 5.72 1.97 -1.05
CA GLN A 89 4.42 1.66 -0.48
C GLN A 89 4.00 2.66 0.59
N ASP A 90 4.93 3.05 1.48
CA ASP A 90 4.69 4.01 2.56
C ASP A 90 4.42 5.43 2.03
N GLN A 91 5.11 5.83 0.97
CA GLN A 91 5.07 7.17 0.38
C GLN A 91 4.15 7.28 -0.85
N GLU A 92 3.41 6.19 -1.18
CA GLU A 92 2.54 6.03 -2.35
C GLU A 92 3.30 6.04 -3.68
N LYS A 93 4.19 6.99 -3.90
CA LYS A 93 5.04 7.07 -5.10
C LYS A 93 6.34 7.83 -4.84
N LEU A 94 7.43 7.38 -5.45
CA LEU A 94 8.75 8.00 -5.38
C LEU A 94 9.45 8.00 -6.74
N CYS A 95 10.25 9.02 -7.00
CA CYS A 95 11.11 9.06 -8.17
C CYS A 95 12.49 8.45 -7.87
N VAL A 96 13.29 8.19 -8.92
CA VAL A 96 14.64 7.61 -8.77
C VAL A 96 15.55 8.48 -7.92
N CYS A 97 15.48 9.82 -8.06
CA CYS A 97 16.30 10.74 -7.29
C CYS A 97 15.97 10.68 -5.79
N GLU A 98 14.70 10.61 -5.41
CA GLU A 98 14.29 10.45 -4.02
C GLU A 98 14.83 9.14 -3.42
N LEU A 99 14.74 8.04 -4.15
CA LEU A 99 15.26 6.75 -3.71
C LEU A 99 16.80 6.73 -3.66
N THR A 100 17.47 7.43 -4.58
CA THR A 100 18.93 7.58 -4.58
C THR A 100 19.42 8.29 -3.32
N GLU A 101 18.74 9.37 -2.94
CA GLU A 101 19.03 10.13 -1.72
C GLU A 101 18.68 9.32 -0.47
N ALA A 102 17.46 8.75 -0.42
CA ALA A 102 16.99 7.98 0.73
C ALA A 102 17.89 6.81 1.11
N PHE A 103 18.48 6.13 0.13
CA PHE A 103 19.33 4.96 0.34
C PHE A 103 20.84 5.28 0.26
N GLU A 104 21.23 6.51 -0.08
CA GLU A 104 22.63 6.93 -0.26
C GLU A 104 23.40 6.00 -1.25
N VAL A 105 22.75 5.57 -2.32
CA VAL A 105 23.32 4.69 -3.34
C VAL A 105 23.26 5.33 -4.73
N SER A 106 24.12 4.89 -5.64
CA SER A 106 24.18 5.45 -6.98
C SER A 106 22.88 5.22 -7.77
N GLN A 107 22.47 6.22 -8.56
CA GLN A 107 21.29 6.16 -9.41
C GLN A 107 21.26 4.93 -10.34
N PRO A 108 22.35 4.48 -10.98
CA PRO A 108 22.32 3.28 -11.80
C PRO A 108 21.99 2.01 -11.00
N LYS A 109 22.39 1.95 -9.71
CA LYS A 109 22.07 0.82 -8.83
C LYS A 109 20.57 0.83 -8.49
N VAL A 110 20.03 1.97 -8.07
CA VAL A 110 18.58 2.14 -7.82
C VAL A 110 17.78 1.78 -9.06
N SER A 111 18.12 2.34 -10.23
CA SER A 111 17.41 2.10 -11.48
C SER A 111 17.34 0.61 -11.85
N ARG A 112 18.44 -0.14 -11.65
CA ARG A 112 18.46 -1.60 -11.89
C ARG A 112 17.54 -2.35 -10.95
N HIS A 113 17.51 -1.99 -9.66
CA HIS A 113 16.61 -2.62 -8.69
C HIS A 113 15.15 -2.31 -8.99
N LEU A 114 14.83 -1.05 -9.35
CA LEU A 114 13.47 -0.67 -9.76
C LEU A 114 13.02 -1.37 -11.03
N ALA A 115 13.91 -1.54 -12.01
CA ALA A 115 13.63 -2.30 -13.22
C ALA A 115 13.29 -3.76 -12.87
N SER A 116 14.06 -4.41 -11.98
CA SER A 116 13.78 -5.78 -11.55
C SER A 116 12.41 -5.91 -10.86
N LEU A 117 12.01 -4.93 -10.03
CA LEU A 117 10.71 -4.91 -9.38
C LEU A 117 9.57 -4.69 -10.39
N ARG A 118 9.78 -3.80 -11.37
CA ARG A 118 8.81 -3.57 -12.44
C ARG A 118 8.66 -4.80 -13.34
N ASP A 119 9.76 -5.43 -13.72
CA ASP A 119 9.75 -6.63 -14.57
C ASP A 119 9.09 -7.84 -13.86
N ALA A 120 9.15 -7.86 -12.52
CA ALA A 120 8.38 -8.80 -11.70
C ALA A 120 6.89 -8.40 -11.52
N GLY A 121 6.45 -7.26 -12.07
CA GLY A 121 5.08 -6.77 -11.99
C GLY A 121 4.71 -6.12 -10.66
N LEU A 122 5.68 -5.88 -9.77
CA LEU A 122 5.45 -5.27 -8.44
C LEU A 122 5.27 -3.76 -8.51
N LEU A 123 5.94 -3.09 -9.46
CA LEU A 123 5.89 -1.66 -9.67
C LEU A 123 5.35 -1.29 -11.05
N GLU A 124 4.67 -0.17 -11.10
CA GLU A 124 4.36 0.57 -12.31
C GLU A 124 5.05 1.94 -12.30
N THR A 125 5.03 2.64 -13.44
CA THR A 125 5.66 3.95 -13.58
C THR A 125 4.69 4.97 -14.14
N GLU A 126 4.80 6.21 -13.63
CA GLU A 126 4.10 7.38 -14.13
C GLU A 126 5.12 8.47 -14.49
N ARG A 127 5.02 9.03 -15.69
CA ARG A 127 5.88 10.15 -16.08
C ARG A 127 5.17 11.48 -15.83
N ARG A 128 5.81 12.37 -15.05
CA ARG A 128 5.36 13.75 -14.82
C ARG A 128 6.48 14.73 -15.19
N GLY A 129 6.34 15.36 -16.35
CA GLY A 129 7.39 16.23 -16.89
C GLY A 129 8.69 15.46 -17.14
N GLN A 130 9.77 15.88 -16.50
CA GLN A 130 11.09 15.23 -16.58
C GLN A 130 11.25 14.07 -15.60
N TRP A 131 10.32 13.88 -14.64
CA TRP A 131 10.42 12.90 -13.57
C TRP A 131 9.65 11.63 -13.91
N VAL A 132 10.22 10.48 -13.55
CA VAL A 132 9.56 9.16 -13.58
C VAL A 132 9.35 8.71 -12.14
N TYR A 133 8.08 8.60 -11.77
CA TYR A 133 7.65 8.10 -10.46
C TYR A 133 7.34 6.61 -10.52
N TYR A 134 7.72 5.90 -9.49
CA TYR A 134 7.43 4.49 -9.30
C TYR A 134 6.38 4.35 -8.19
N TYR A 135 5.41 3.48 -8.39
CA TYR A 135 4.36 3.18 -7.42
C TYR A 135 4.00 1.70 -7.48
N LEU A 136 3.37 1.18 -6.41
CA LEU A 136 2.91 -0.20 -6.41
C LEU A 136 1.90 -0.44 -7.53
N ASN A 137 2.05 -1.56 -8.23
CA ASN A 137 1.09 -1.96 -9.26
C ASN A 137 -0.30 -2.14 -8.61
N PRO A 138 -1.33 -1.35 -9.00
CA PRO A 138 -2.66 -1.44 -8.39
C PRO A 138 -3.38 -2.76 -8.71
N ARG A 139 -2.83 -3.56 -9.62
CA ARG A 139 -3.37 -4.86 -10.04
C ARG A 139 -2.61 -6.03 -9.41
N LEU A 140 -1.92 -5.80 -8.30
CA LEU A 140 -1.26 -6.87 -7.56
C LEU A 140 -2.30 -7.89 -7.07
N PRO A 141 -2.01 -9.20 -7.18
CA PRO A 141 -2.83 -10.22 -6.55
C PRO A 141 -2.92 -10.02 -5.03
N ASP A 142 -4.06 -10.33 -4.44
CA ASP A 142 -4.31 -10.14 -3.00
C ASP A 142 -3.25 -10.81 -2.10
N TRP A 143 -2.73 -11.98 -2.53
CA TRP A 143 -1.69 -12.65 -1.76
C TRP A 143 -0.38 -11.86 -1.75
N VAL A 144 0.00 -11.21 -2.86
CA VAL A 144 1.20 -10.34 -2.93
C VAL A 144 1.00 -9.11 -2.06
N ALA A 145 -0.14 -8.44 -2.19
CA ALA A 145 -0.47 -7.27 -1.38
C ALA A 145 -0.38 -7.60 0.11
N ARG A 146 -0.98 -8.72 0.56
CA ARG A 146 -0.89 -9.17 1.96
C ARG A 146 0.54 -9.46 2.42
N VAL A 147 1.37 -10.08 1.57
CA VAL A 147 2.80 -10.29 1.90
C VAL A 147 3.51 -8.97 2.10
N LEU A 148 3.28 -7.98 1.24
CA LEU A 148 3.89 -6.66 1.36
C LEU A 148 3.40 -5.91 2.59
N ASP A 149 2.09 -5.91 2.84
CA ASP A 149 1.47 -5.25 4.01
C ASP A 149 2.01 -5.83 5.32
N GLU A 150 2.05 -7.16 5.44
CA GLU A 150 2.58 -7.83 6.64
C GLU A 150 4.07 -7.56 6.81
N THR A 151 4.84 -7.57 5.71
CA THR A 151 6.27 -7.28 5.75
C THR A 151 6.51 -5.83 6.19
N ALA A 152 5.77 -4.86 5.64
CA ALA A 152 5.87 -3.46 6.01
C ALA A 152 5.51 -3.22 7.48
N TRP A 153 4.45 -3.87 7.96
CA TRP A 153 3.99 -3.74 9.34
C TRP A 153 5.00 -4.30 10.35
N SER A 154 5.48 -5.53 10.09
CA SER A 154 6.33 -6.25 11.02
C SER A 154 7.81 -5.84 10.95
N ASN A 155 8.24 -5.11 9.91
CA ASN A 155 9.65 -4.78 9.68
C ASN A 155 9.85 -3.28 9.38
N ARG A 156 9.19 -2.42 10.11
CA ARG A 156 9.26 -0.95 9.93
C ARG A 156 10.70 -0.43 9.96
N ALA A 157 11.58 -1.05 10.74
CA ALA A 157 12.99 -0.69 10.85
C ALA A 157 13.74 -0.68 9.51
N LEU A 158 13.29 -1.47 8.51
CA LEU A 158 13.93 -1.50 7.18
C LEU A 158 13.87 -0.16 6.44
N ILE A 159 12.86 0.66 6.74
CA ILE A 159 12.64 1.95 6.06
C ILE A 159 12.82 3.16 6.97
N GLU A 160 13.06 3.01 8.26
CA GLU A 160 13.19 4.14 9.20
C GLU A 160 14.28 5.12 8.80
N ARG A 161 15.50 4.61 8.54
CA ARG A 161 16.61 5.46 8.09
C ARG A 161 16.36 6.07 6.71
N PRO A 162 15.99 5.30 5.67
CA PRO A 162 15.63 5.85 4.35
C PRO A 162 14.51 6.88 4.42
N LEU A 163 13.50 6.68 5.25
CA LEU A 163 12.41 7.63 5.44
C LEU A 163 12.89 8.94 6.06
N ALA A 164 13.77 8.87 7.07
CA ALA A 164 14.35 10.05 7.69
C ALA A 164 15.21 10.86 6.69
N GLN A 165 16.01 10.19 5.86
CA GLN A 165 16.79 10.82 4.79
C GLN A 165 15.89 11.51 3.76
N LEU A 166 14.82 10.83 3.35
CA LEU A 166 13.84 11.37 2.42
C LEU A 166 13.15 12.62 2.97
N GLN A 167 12.83 12.63 4.26
CA GLN A 167 12.23 13.79 4.94
C GLN A 167 13.19 14.97 5.09
N ALA A 168 14.49 14.70 5.20
CA ALA A 168 15.53 15.71 5.29
C ALA A 168 15.91 16.31 3.92
N MET A 169 15.46 15.75 2.82
CA MET A 169 15.76 16.19 1.45
C MET A 169 15.20 17.57 1.17
N ALA A 170 16.07 18.59 0.97
CA ALA A 170 15.68 20.00 0.79
C ALA A 170 14.90 20.24 -0.52
N ASP A 171 15.35 19.59 -1.61
CA ASP A 171 14.80 19.78 -2.97
C ASP A 171 13.92 18.59 -3.39
N ARG A 172 13.16 18.04 -2.46
CA ARG A 172 12.26 16.92 -2.76
C ARG A 172 11.27 17.36 -3.86
N PRO A 173 11.17 16.62 -4.98
CA PRO A 173 10.18 16.87 -6.00
C PRO A 173 8.78 16.70 -5.37
N VAL A 174 8.19 17.79 -4.92
CA VAL A 174 6.87 17.74 -4.28
C VAL A 174 5.84 17.39 -5.34
N VAL A 175 5.32 16.19 -5.30
CA VAL A 175 4.09 15.84 -6.00
C VAL A 175 2.96 16.57 -5.29
N ARG A 176 2.78 17.86 -5.60
CA ARG A 176 1.54 18.54 -5.25
C ARG A 176 0.47 17.88 -6.10
N CYS A 177 -0.42 17.12 -5.47
CA CYS A 177 -1.70 16.82 -6.08
C CYS A 177 -2.36 18.13 -6.47
N PRO A 178 -2.87 18.25 -7.72
CA PRO A 178 -3.74 19.37 -8.08
C PRO A 178 -5.03 19.30 -7.27
#